data_1ac7e67662f567c4be3afc28d3ea2ffc
#
_entry.id   1ac7e67662f567c4be3afc28d3ea2ffc
#
_cell.length_a   1.000
_cell.length_b   1.000
_cell.length_c   1.000
_cell.angle_alpha   90.00
_cell.angle_beta   90.00
_cell.angle_gamma   90.00
#
_symmetry.space_group_name_H-M   'P 1'
#
loop_
_entity.id
_entity.type
_entity.pdbx_description
1 polymer ?
#
loop_
_entity_poly.entity_id
_entity_poly.type
_entity_poly.pdbx_seq_one_letter_code
_entity_poly.pdbx_strand_id
1 'polypeptide(L)'
;MKTKITELFEIEHPIIQGGMHYVGFAELAAAVSNAGGLGIITGLTQRTPENLAKEIARCREMTDKPFGVNLTFLPTVNTPDYPGFVEAIIKGGVKIVETAGRNPEQVMPYLKAAGIKVIHKCTSVRHSLKAQQIGCDAVSVDGFECGGHPGEDDVPNMILLPLAADALEIPFVASGGMADGRSLAAALAMGADGINMGTRFIATQEAPVHANVKQAILNATERDTRLIMRALRNTERVMNNAAVEKIVAKEKALGDNIKFEDIIEEVAGVYPKVMIDGDVNAGAWSCGLVASLIHDIPTCDELVSRIVKEAEDIIRGRLLGLL
;
A
#
# COMPACT_ATOMS: atom_id res chain seq x y z
N MET A 1 -8.36 17.51 -7.49
CA MET A 1 -8.36 17.00 -8.92
C MET A 1 -9.50 16.01 -9.09
N LYS A 2 -10.31 16.11 -10.14
CA LYS A 2 -11.44 15.19 -10.38
C LYS A 2 -11.02 14.05 -11.31
N THR A 3 -11.15 12.79 -10.86
CA THR A 3 -10.84 11.57 -11.62
C THR A 3 -11.89 10.50 -11.34
N LYS A 4 -11.88 9.38 -12.09
CA LYS A 4 -12.80 8.27 -11.82
C LYS A 4 -12.64 7.68 -10.41
N ILE A 5 -11.43 7.70 -9.84
CA ILE A 5 -11.18 7.24 -8.46
C ILE A 5 -11.79 8.18 -7.44
N THR A 6 -11.69 9.50 -7.63
CA THR A 6 -12.33 10.46 -6.70
C THR A 6 -13.85 10.36 -6.73
N GLU A 7 -14.43 10.12 -7.89
CA GLU A 7 -15.88 9.90 -8.02
C GLU A 7 -16.33 8.56 -7.41
N LEU A 8 -15.55 7.48 -7.65
CA LEU A 8 -15.87 6.14 -7.16
C LEU A 8 -15.87 6.05 -5.64
N PHE A 9 -14.88 6.66 -4.99
CA PHE A 9 -14.66 6.58 -3.53
C PHE A 9 -15.16 7.81 -2.76
N GLU A 10 -15.72 8.80 -3.45
CA GLU A 10 -16.23 10.04 -2.86
C GLU A 10 -15.15 10.80 -2.06
N ILE A 11 -13.93 10.83 -2.60
CA ILE A 11 -12.77 11.54 -2.03
C ILE A 11 -12.43 12.79 -2.84
N GLU A 12 -11.75 13.75 -2.22
CA GLU A 12 -11.43 15.03 -2.84
C GLU A 12 -10.22 14.94 -3.78
N HIS A 13 -9.22 14.16 -3.39
CA HIS A 13 -7.95 14.04 -4.10
C HIS A 13 -7.69 12.58 -4.49
N PRO A 14 -7.11 12.31 -5.69
CA PRO A 14 -6.89 10.95 -6.18
C PRO A 14 -5.65 10.30 -5.54
N ILE A 15 -5.60 10.31 -4.21
CA ILE A 15 -4.49 9.83 -3.38
C ILE A 15 -5.02 8.84 -2.36
N ILE A 16 -4.43 7.64 -2.36
CA ILE A 16 -4.76 6.56 -1.42
C ILE A 16 -3.53 6.26 -0.55
N GLN A 17 -3.73 6.15 0.74
CA GLN A 17 -2.77 5.51 1.64
C GLN A 17 -3.13 4.03 1.72
N GLY A 18 -2.32 3.18 1.09
CA GLY A 18 -2.55 1.75 1.05
C GLY A 18 -2.39 1.06 2.41
N GLY A 19 -3.01 -0.10 2.55
CA GLY A 19 -2.86 -0.92 3.75
C GLY A 19 -1.40 -1.30 3.99
N MET A 20 -0.92 -1.08 5.23
CA MET A 20 0.45 -1.36 5.66
C MET A 20 0.45 -2.00 7.05
N HIS A 21 1.11 -3.15 7.17
CA HIS A 21 1.17 -3.91 8.41
C HIS A 21 1.85 -3.12 9.53
N TYR A 22 1.20 -2.98 10.69
CA TYR A 22 1.64 -2.17 11.83
C TYR A 22 1.84 -0.67 11.56
N VAL A 23 1.26 -0.14 10.48
CA VAL A 23 1.29 1.29 10.13
C VAL A 23 -0.13 1.83 9.93
N GLY A 24 -0.97 1.10 9.19
CA GLY A 24 -2.34 1.51 8.84
C GLY A 24 -3.29 1.35 10.02
N PHE A 25 -3.21 2.25 11.00
CA PHE A 25 -4.14 2.38 12.13
C PHE A 25 -5.08 3.58 11.92
N ALA A 26 -6.03 3.73 12.83
CA ALA A 26 -7.06 4.77 12.76
C ALA A 26 -6.49 6.18 12.67
N GLU A 27 -5.37 6.47 13.37
CA GLU A 27 -4.72 7.79 13.35
C GLU A 27 -4.29 8.17 11.93
N LEU A 28 -3.57 7.30 11.26
CA LEU A 28 -3.10 7.55 9.90
C LEU A 28 -4.25 7.57 8.91
N ALA A 29 -5.15 6.58 9.00
CA ALA A 29 -6.29 6.47 8.09
C ALA A 29 -7.20 7.72 8.17
N ALA A 30 -7.54 8.15 9.39
CA ALA A 30 -8.34 9.35 9.60
C ALA A 30 -7.63 10.62 9.12
N ALA A 31 -6.33 10.78 9.39
CA ALA A 31 -5.57 11.95 8.97
C ALA A 31 -5.51 12.07 7.43
N VAL A 32 -5.29 10.97 6.71
CA VAL A 32 -5.30 10.95 5.25
C VAL A 32 -6.70 11.25 4.70
N SER A 33 -7.76 10.69 5.31
CA SER A 33 -9.13 10.97 4.90
C SER A 33 -9.53 12.42 5.14
N ASN A 34 -9.13 13.00 6.27
CA ASN A 34 -9.36 14.42 6.58
C ASN A 34 -8.59 15.34 5.64
N ALA A 35 -7.43 14.91 5.13
CA ALA A 35 -6.66 15.62 4.11
C ALA A 35 -7.26 15.49 2.68
N GLY A 36 -8.42 14.83 2.54
CA GLY A 36 -9.12 14.67 1.26
C GLY A 36 -8.68 13.46 0.42
N GLY A 37 -7.76 12.61 0.91
CA GLY A 37 -7.41 11.33 0.32
C GLY A 37 -8.28 10.18 0.80
N LEU A 38 -7.86 8.95 0.53
CA LEU A 38 -8.44 7.73 1.09
C LEU A 38 -7.46 7.09 2.06
N GLY A 39 -7.73 7.17 3.36
CA GLY A 39 -6.99 6.45 4.39
C GLY A 39 -7.49 5.02 4.54
N ILE A 40 -6.60 4.08 4.84
CA ILE A 40 -6.94 2.65 4.93
C ILE A 40 -6.39 2.03 6.23
N ILE A 41 -7.31 1.49 7.04
CA ILE A 41 -6.97 0.67 8.21
C ILE A 41 -6.50 -0.72 7.73
N THR A 42 -5.39 -1.22 8.27
CA THR A 42 -4.94 -2.58 7.97
C THR A 42 -5.64 -3.59 8.89
N GLY A 43 -6.58 -4.33 8.32
CA GLY A 43 -7.47 -5.22 9.09
C GLY A 43 -6.73 -6.31 9.85
N LEU A 44 -5.83 -7.04 9.20
CA LEU A 44 -5.13 -8.17 9.82
C LEU A 44 -4.12 -7.76 10.92
N THR A 45 -3.67 -6.50 10.93
CA THR A 45 -2.89 -5.96 12.05
C THR A 45 -3.66 -5.98 13.37
N GLN A 46 -4.99 -5.91 13.30
CA GLN A 46 -5.87 -5.94 14.48
C GLN A 46 -6.00 -7.34 15.10
N ARG A 47 -5.54 -8.37 14.41
CA ARG A 47 -5.48 -9.78 14.82
C ARG A 47 -6.82 -10.48 14.97
N THR A 48 -7.88 -9.80 15.40
CA THR A 48 -9.23 -10.37 15.55
C THR A 48 -10.31 -9.45 14.97
N PRO A 49 -11.46 -9.99 14.55
CA PRO A 49 -12.59 -9.19 14.08
C PRO A 49 -13.09 -8.17 15.11
N GLU A 50 -13.08 -8.51 16.41
CA GLU A 50 -13.51 -7.62 17.49
C GLU A 50 -12.57 -6.42 17.63
N ASN A 51 -11.27 -6.63 17.50
CA ASN A 51 -10.31 -5.53 17.54
C ASN A 51 -10.42 -4.67 16.29
N LEU A 52 -10.66 -5.26 15.11
CA LEU A 52 -10.94 -4.48 13.91
C LEU A 52 -12.19 -3.61 14.08
N ALA A 53 -13.28 -4.16 14.67
CA ALA A 53 -14.49 -3.39 14.94
C ALA A 53 -14.22 -2.18 15.85
N LYS A 54 -13.39 -2.36 16.90
CA LYS A 54 -12.96 -1.24 17.78
C LYS A 54 -12.13 -0.20 17.02
N GLU A 55 -11.23 -0.65 16.16
CA GLU A 55 -10.37 0.25 15.37
C GLU A 55 -11.18 1.05 14.33
N ILE A 56 -12.17 0.43 13.70
CA ILE A 56 -13.13 1.11 12.82
C ILE A 56 -13.92 2.17 13.61
N ALA A 57 -14.44 1.83 14.80
CA ALA A 57 -15.15 2.77 15.64
C ALA A 57 -14.26 3.97 16.04
N ARG A 58 -13.01 3.70 16.44
CA ARG A 58 -12.03 4.71 16.78
C ARG A 58 -11.71 5.65 15.59
N CYS A 59 -11.60 5.11 14.39
CA CYS A 59 -11.41 5.92 13.19
C CYS A 59 -12.62 6.82 12.91
N ARG A 60 -13.85 6.32 13.13
CA ARG A 60 -15.09 7.11 13.02
C ARG A 60 -15.17 8.28 13.98
N GLU A 61 -14.54 8.17 15.16
CA GLU A 61 -14.44 9.30 16.10
C GLU A 61 -13.47 10.39 15.62
N MET A 62 -12.54 10.07 14.72
CA MET A 62 -11.52 10.97 14.21
C MET A 62 -11.86 11.60 12.86
N THR A 63 -12.81 11.00 12.09
CA THR A 63 -13.16 11.49 10.76
C THR A 63 -14.59 11.14 10.36
N ASP A 64 -15.27 12.11 9.72
CA ASP A 64 -16.54 11.91 9.01
C ASP A 64 -16.34 11.57 7.53
N LYS A 65 -15.10 11.62 7.05
CA LYS A 65 -14.75 11.36 5.65
C LYS A 65 -14.72 9.85 5.34
N PRO A 66 -14.79 9.46 4.05
CA PRO A 66 -14.60 8.07 3.64
C PRO A 66 -13.22 7.54 4.05
N PHE A 67 -13.19 6.34 4.59
CA PHE A 67 -11.97 5.56 4.79
C PHE A 67 -12.23 4.09 4.45
N GLY A 68 -11.18 3.33 4.20
CA GLY A 68 -11.26 1.91 3.86
C GLY A 68 -10.62 0.99 4.89
N VAL A 69 -10.81 -0.31 4.67
CA VAL A 69 -10.13 -1.37 5.41
C VAL A 69 -9.41 -2.30 4.44
N ASN A 70 -8.16 -2.62 4.74
CA ASN A 70 -7.38 -3.59 3.97
C ASN A 70 -7.58 -5.01 4.50
N LEU A 71 -7.79 -5.96 3.59
CA LEU A 71 -7.74 -7.40 3.84
C LEU A 71 -6.71 -8.04 2.89
N THR A 72 -5.65 -8.61 3.46
CA THR A 72 -4.58 -9.25 2.71
C THR A 72 -4.70 -10.77 2.78
N PHE A 73 -4.79 -11.42 1.62
CA PHE A 73 -4.91 -12.87 1.47
C PHE A 73 -3.54 -13.49 1.13
N LEU A 74 -2.71 -13.66 2.16
CA LEU A 74 -1.40 -14.33 2.03
C LEU A 74 -1.41 -15.69 2.71
N PRO A 75 -0.53 -16.63 2.30
CA PRO A 75 -0.27 -17.83 3.06
C PRO A 75 0.17 -17.47 4.47
N THR A 76 -0.50 -17.99 5.48
CA THR A 76 -0.19 -17.76 6.89
C THR A 76 -0.16 -19.10 7.63
N VAL A 77 0.61 -19.18 8.71
CA VAL A 77 0.66 -20.36 9.58
C VAL A 77 -0.72 -20.65 10.18
N ASN A 78 -1.42 -19.57 10.60
CA ASN A 78 -2.79 -19.64 11.10
C ASN A 78 -3.68 -18.84 10.15
N THR A 79 -4.67 -19.48 9.55
CA THR A 79 -5.61 -18.80 8.65
C THR A 79 -6.44 -17.78 9.43
N PRO A 80 -6.44 -16.49 9.04
CA PRO A 80 -7.29 -15.48 9.67
C PRO A 80 -8.78 -15.81 9.51
N ASP A 81 -9.59 -15.37 10.45
CA ASP A 81 -11.06 -15.45 10.36
C ASP A 81 -11.59 -14.41 9.37
N TYR A 82 -11.35 -14.61 8.06
CA TYR A 82 -11.82 -13.70 7.02
C TYR A 82 -13.33 -13.44 7.06
N PRO A 83 -14.22 -14.43 7.30
CA PRO A 83 -15.64 -14.17 7.47
C PRO A 83 -15.94 -13.20 8.61
N GLY A 84 -15.32 -13.37 9.76
CA GLY A 84 -15.46 -12.46 10.91
C GLY A 84 -14.93 -11.06 10.60
N PHE A 85 -13.79 -10.93 9.93
CA PHE A 85 -13.28 -9.63 9.49
C PHE A 85 -14.23 -8.93 8.51
N VAL A 86 -14.79 -9.64 7.54
CA VAL A 86 -15.80 -9.10 6.60
C VAL A 86 -17.05 -8.65 7.35
N GLU A 87 -17.53 -9.43 8.31
CA GLU A 87 -18.68 -9.06 9.14
C GLU A 87 -18.41 -7.79 9.95
N ALA A 88 -17.22 -7.67 10.56
CA ALA A 88 -16.82 -6.46 11.30
C ALA A 88 -16.78 -5.21 10.40
N ILE A 89 -16.28 -5.34 9.18
CA ILE A 89 -16.27 -4.28 8.16
C ILE A 89 -17.70 -3.83 7.81
N ILE A 90 -18.59 -4.80 7.52
CA ILE A 90 -19.98 -4.52 7.14
C ILE A 90 -20.72 -3.86 8.30
N LYS A 91 -20.64 -4.42 9.52
CA LYS A 91 -21.27 -3.88 10.73
C LYS A 91 -20.73 -2.50 11.12
N GLY A 92 -19.43 -2.27 10.89
CA GLY A 92 -18.79 -0.98 11.09
C GLY A 92 -19.16 0.09 10.06
N GLY A 93 -19.99 -0.26 9.05
CA GLY A 93 -20.47 0.68 8.03
C GLY A 93 -19.37 1.18 7.07
N VAL A 94 -18.24 0.47 6.97
CA VAL A 94 -17.17 0.79 6.02
C VAL A 94 -17.67 0.56 4.60
N LYS A 95 -17.38 1.48 3.68
CA LYS A 95 -17.86 1.45 2.30
C LYS A 95 -16.81 1.05 1.28
N ILE A 96 -15.54 1.00 1.68
CA ILE A 96 -14.42 0.74 0.80
C ILE A 96 -13.53 -0.34 1.42
N VAL A 97 -13.21 -1.38 0.63
CA VAL A 97 -12.26 -2.43 1.03
C VAL A 97 -11.14 -2.49 0.01
N GLU A 98 -9.91 -2.37 0.49
CA GLU A 98 -8.72 -2.73 -0.27
C GLU A 98 -8.40 -4.20 -0.02
N THR A 99 -8.23 -4.97 -1.08
CA THR A 99 -7.76 -6.36 -0.97
C THR A 99 -6.38 -6.50 -1.59
N ALA A 100 -5.57 -7.41 -1.06
CA ALA A 100 -4.21 -7.65 -1.53
C ALA A 100 -3.84 -9.15 -1.45
N GLY A 101 -2.78 -9.55 -2.12
CA GLY A 101 -2.29 -10.92 -2.14
C GLY A 101 -3.07 -11.80 -3.12
N ARG A 102 -3.63 -12.91 -2.64
CA ARG A 102 -4.38 -13.84 -3.49
C ARG A 102 -5.74 -13.27 -3.92
N ASN A 103 -6.32 -13.86 -4.98
CA ASN A 103 -7.63 -13.53 -5.49
C ASN A 103 -8.70 -13.46 -4.37
N PRO A 104 -9.39 -12.30 -4.19
CA PRO A 104 -10.40 -12.11 -3.14
C PRO A 104 -11.78 -12.70 -3.46
N GLU A 105 -11.92 -13.52 -4.49
CA GLU A 105 -13.19 -14.02 -5.03
C GLU A 105 -14.13 -14.58 -3.94
N GLN A 106 -13.57 -15.24 -2.92
CA GLN A 106 -14.34 -15.83 -1.81
C GLN A 106 -15.09 -14.81 -0.93
N VAL A 107 -14.62 -13.56 -0.84
CA VAL A 107 -15.27 -12.51 -0.04
C VAL A 107 -16.11 -11.54 -0.88
N MET A 108 -15.91 -11.53 -2.20
CA MET A 108 -16.60 -10.61 -3.10
C MET A 108 -18.12 -10.65 -2.98
N PRO A 109 -18.80 -11.82 -2.93
CA PRO A 109 -20.26 -11.85 -2.83
C PRO A 109 -20.79 -11.12 -1.60
N TYR A 110 -20.11 -11.24 -0.45
CA TYR A 110 -20.52 -10.60 0.81
C TYR A 110 -20.30 -9.08 0.77
N LEU A 111 -19.15 -8.65 0.26
CA LEU A 111 -18.81 -7.23 0.13
C LEU A 111 -19.74 -6.53 -0.87
N LYS A 112 -20.01 -7.15 -2.01
CA LYS A 112 -20.91 -6.59 -3.04
C LYS A 112 -22.37 -6.54 -2.55
N ALA A 113 -22.85 -7.56 -1.85
CA ALA A 113 -24.19 -7.55 -1.25
C ALA A 113 -24.39 -6.43 -0.21
N ALA A 114 -23.30 -6.03 0.48
CA ALA A 114 -23.30 -4.90 1.41
C ALA A 114 -23.10 -3.53 0.71
N GLY A 115 -22.98 -3.49 -0.62
CA GLY A 115 -22.73 -2.25 -1.37
C GLY A 115 -21.33 -1.68 -1.19
N ILE A 116 -20.37 -2.50 -0.76
CA ILE A 116 -18.98 -2.10 -0.53
C ILE A 116 -18.23 -2.05 -1.87
N LYS A 117 -17.48 -0.98 -2.09
CA LYS A 117 -16.55 -0.83 -3.21
C LYS A 117 -15.24 -1.54 -2.89
N VAL A 118 -14.74 -2.30 -3.87
CA VAL A 118 -13.52 -3.10 -3.69
C VAL A 118 -12.44 -2.64 -4.67
N ILE A 119 -11.28 -2.28 -4.13
CA ILE A 119 -10.05 -2.07 -4.88
C ILE A 119 -9.08 -3.21 -4.59
N HIS A 120 -8.54 -3.87 -5.63
CA HIS A 120 -7.60 -4.98 -5.47
C HIS A 120 -6.20 -4.61 -5.93
N LYS A 121 -5.18 -4.96 -5.12
CA LYS A 121 -3.77 -4.74 -5.46
C LYS A 121 -3.25 -5.83 -6.38
N CYS A 122 -2.69 -5.44 -7.52
CA CYS A 122 -2.21 -6.35 -8.56
C CYS A 122 -0.83 -5.93 -9.05
N THR A 123 0.04 -6.90 -9.28
CA THR A 123 1.42 -6.68 -9.76
C THR A 123 1.59 -6.96 -11.26
N SER A 124 0.50 -7.27 -11.97
CA SER A 124 0.53 -7.54 -13.42
C SER A 124 -0.81 -7.23 -14.06
N VAL A 125 -0.81 -6.95 -15.38
CA VAL A 125 -2.04 -6.75 -16.17
C VAL A 125 -2.96 -7.97 -16.11
N ARG A 126 -2.39 -9.17 -16.15
CA ARG A 126 -3.17 -10.43 -16.05
C ARG A 126 -3.95 -10.51 -14.73
N HIS A 127 -3.34 -10.16 -13.61
CA HIS A 127 -4.02 -10.15 -12.31
C HIS A 127 -5.05 -9.02 -12.23
N SER A 128 -4.77 -7.86 -12.82
CA SER A 128 -5.69 -6.73 -12.91
C SER A 128 -6.95 -7.08 -13.70
N LEU A 129 -6.81 -7.74 -14.85
CA LEU A 129 -7.93 -8.25 -15.63
C LEU A 129 -8.75 -9.30 -14.87
N LYS A 130 -8.09 -10.19 -14.10
CA LYS A 130 -8.80 -11.15 -13.26
C LYS A 130 -9.57 -10.44 -12.14
N ALA A 131 -9.01 -9.41 -11.52
CA ALA A 131 -9.69 -8.59 -10.51
C ALA A 131 -10.94 -7.91 -11.10
N GLN A 132 -10.84 -7.34 -12.30
CA GLN A 132 -11.98 -6.79 -13.03
C GLN A 132 -13.07 -7.85 -13.28
N GLN A 133 -12.68 -9.04 -13.76
CA GLN A 133 -13.62 -10.14 -14.05
C GLN A 133 -14.40 -10.63 -12.84
N ILE A 134 -13.80 -10.63 -11.64
CA ILE A 134 -14.48 -11.05 -10.41
C ILE A 134 -15.30 -9.93 -9.76
N GLY A 135 -15.37 -8.75 -10.38
CA GLY A 135 -16.23 -7.64 -9.98
C GLY A 135 -15.61 -6.65 -9.00
N CYS A 136 -14.28 -6.53 -8.93
CA CYS A 136 -13.64 -5.40 -8.27
C CYS A 136 -14.03 -4.09 -8.95
N ASP A 137 -14.20 -3.02 -8.17
CA ASP A 137 -14.62 -1.71 -8.69
C ASP A 137 -13.42 -0.89 -9.19
N ALA A 138 -12.23 -1.19 -8.68
CA ALA A 138 -10.96 -0.58 -9.08
C ALA A 138 -9.78 -1.53 -8.85
N VAL A 139 -8.63 -1.19 -9.42
CA VAL A 139 -7.36 -1.90 -9.23
C VAL A 139 -6.28 -0.94 -8.77
N SER A 140 -5.44 -1.37 -7.82
CA SER A 140 -4.15 -0.73 -7.52
C SER A 140 -3.07 -1.52 -8.27
N VAL A 141 -2.41 -0.87 -9.23
CA VAL A 141 -1.38 -1.50 -10.06
C VAL A 141 -0.03 -1.22 -9.44
N ASP A 142 0.56 -2.27 -8.86
CA ASP A 142 1.78 -2.20 -8.08
C ASP A 142 3.00 -2.55 -8.96
N GLY A 143 3.79 -1.54 -9.35
CA GLY A 143 5.01 -1.74 -10.14
C GLY A 143 6.19 -2.27 -9.32
N PHE A 144 7.26 -2.63 -10.01
CA PHE A 144 8.50 -3.18 -9.43
C PHE A 144 9.09 -2.30 -8.31
N GLU A 145 8.82 -1.00 -8.32
CA GLU A 145 9.33 -0.01 -7.37
C GLU A 145 8.69 -0.12 -5.98
N CYS A 146 7.58 -0.85 -5.84
CA CYS A 146 6.83 -0.89 -4.59
C CYS A 146 7.58 -1.57 -3.45
N GLY A 147 7.30 -1.15 -2.23
CA GLY A 147 7.65 -1.88 -1.01
C GLY A 147 6.69 -3.05 -0.77
N GLY A 148 7.15 -4.08 -0.09
CA GLY A 148 6.39 -5.32 0.05
C GLY A 148 6.54 -6.21 -1.18
N HIS A 149 5.46 -6.81 -1.66
CA HIS A 149 5.49 -7.84 -2.68
C HIS A 149 5.24 -7.30 -4.10
N PRO A 150 6.29 -6.99 -4.90
CA PRO A 150 6.14 -6.45 -6.26
C PRO A 150 5.78 -7.51 -7.31
N GLY A 151 5.61 -8.76 -6.90
CA GLY A 151 5.48 -9.90 -7.82
C GLY A 151 6.83 -10.40 -8.30
N GLU A 152 6.80 -11.29 -9.30
CA GLU A 152 7.99 -12.01 -9.80
C GLU A 152 8.44 -11.53 -11.19
N ASP A 153 7.68 -10.62 -11.84
CA ASP A 153 7.87 -10.26 -13.25
C ASP A 153 8.79 -9.02 -13.44
N ASP A 154 9.15 -8.33 -12.35
CA ASP A 154 10.04 -7.15 -12.32
C ASP A 154 9.65 -6.02 -13.30
N VAL A 155 8.36 -5.83 -13.57
CA VAL A 155 7.88 -4.82 -14.50
C VAL A 155 7.73 -3.46 -13.80
N PRO A 156 8.52 -2.43 -14.21
CA PRO A 156 8.42 -1.10 -13.63
C PRO A 156 7.15 -0.37 -14.09
N ASN A 157 6.69 0.60 -13.30
CA ASN A 157 5.49 1.38 -13.59
C ASN A 157 5.50 2.08 -14.94
N MET A 158 6.67 2.50 -15.43
CA MET A 158 6.80 3.13 -16.74
C MET A 158 6.28 2.26 -17.90
N ILE A 159 6.26 0.93 -17.71
CA ILE A 159 5.75 -0.04 -18.69
C ILE A 159 4.39 -0.59 -18.23
N LEU A 160 4.25 -0.87 -16.93
CA LEU A 160 3.08 -1.55 -16.38
C LEU A 160 1.81 -0.68 -16.47
N LEU A 161 1.91 0.63 -16.19
CA LEU A 161 0.75 1.52 -16.17
C LEU A 161 0.13 1.74 -17.56
N PRO A 162 0.90 2.04 -18.65
CA PRO A 162 0.32 2.10 -19.98
C PRO A 162 -0.33 0.79 -20.42
N LEU A 163 0.29 -0.35 -20.13
CA LEU A 163 -0.30 -1.66 -20.42
C LEU A 163 -1.61 -1.90 -19.65
N ALA A 164 -1.69 -1.44 -18.41
CA ALA A 164 -2.92 -1.51 -17.62
C ALA A 164 -4.00 -0.57 -18.18
N ALA A 165 -3.63 0.65 -18.60
CA ALA A 165 -4.53 1.61 -19.20
C ALA A 165 -5.16 1.10 -20.51
N ASP A 166 -4.38 0.40 -21.34
CA ASP A 166 -4.85 -0.19 -22.58
C ASP A 166 -5.79 -1.40 -22.36
N ALA A 167 -5.66 -2.09 -21.22
CA ALA A 167 -6.33 -3.35 -20.97
C ALA A 167 -7.57 -3.26 -20.06
N LEU A 168 -7.60 -2.30 -19.14
CA LEU A 168 -8.64 -2.20 -18.10
C LEU A 168 -9.80 -1.29 -18.52
N GLU A 169 -11.01 -1.72 -18.20
CA GLU A 169 -12.24 -0.92 -18.36
C GLU A 169 -12.63 -0.21 -17.04
N ILE A 170 -12.21 -0.75 -15.90
CA ILE A 170 -12.43 -0.15 -14.58
C ILE A 170 -11.30 0.82 -14.23
N PRO A 171 -11.54 1.82 -13.34
CA PRO A 171 -10.49 2.74 -12.92
C PRO A 171 -9.35 2.03 -12.18
N PHE A 172 -8.14 2.58 -12.29
CA PHE A 172 -6.99 2.07 -11.56
C PHE A 172 -6.10 3.19 -11.02
N VAL A 173 -5.38 2.88 -9.96
CA VAL A 173 -4.37 3.76 -9.37
C VAL A 173 -2.97 3.17 -9.54
N ALA A 174 -1.98 4.02 -9.71
CA ALA A 174 -0.58 3.65 -9.74
C ALA A 174 -0.04 3.47 -8.32
N SER A 175 0.69 2.39 -8.07
CA SER A 175 1.34 2.09 -6.81
C SER A 175 2.79 1.66 -7.02
N GLY A 176 3.67 1.99 -6.06
CA GLY A 176 5.11 1.82 -6.22
C GLY A 176 5.77 3.04 -6.88
N GLY A 177 6.79 3.60 -6.22
CA GLY A 177 7.50 4.77 -6.72
C GLY A 177 6.75 6.10 -6.56
N MET A 178 5.61 6.15 -5.89
CA MET A 178 4.75 7.33 -5.74
C MET A 178 5.08 8.08 -4.44
N ALA A 179 5.45 9.38 -4.52
CA ALA A 179 5.83 10.18 -3.36
C ALA A 179 5.42 11.65 -3.40
N ASP A 180 5.28 12.24 -4.58
CA ASP A 180 5.14 13.68 -4.78
C ASP A 180 4.26 14.01 -6.00
N GLY A 181 4.06 15.30 -6.28
CA GLY A 181 3.24 15.74 -7.41
C GLY A 181 3.80 15.35 -8.78
N ARG A 182 5.12 15.11 -8.90
CA ARG A 182 5.73 14.60 -10.13
C ARG A 182 5.22 13.20 -10.45
N SER A 183 5.17 12.34 -9.42
CA SER A 183 4.66 10.98 -9.56
C SER A 183 3.14 10.94 -9.82
N LEU A 184 2.35 11.82 -9.18
CA LEU A 184 0.92 11.93 -9.48
C LEU A 184 0.68 12.41 -10.93
N ALA A 185 1.36 13.47 -11.38
CA ALA A 185 1.22 13.97 -12.75
C ALA A 185 1.64 12.92 -13.79
N ALA A 186 2.73 12.18 -13.53
CA ALA A 186 3.20 11.11 -14.41
C ALA A 186 2.20 9.93 -14.44
N ALA A 187 1.68 9.50 -13.30
CA ALA A 187 0.68 8.43 -13.23
C ALA A 187 -0.58 8.78 -14.02
N LEU A 188 -1.10 10.00 -13.87
CA LEU A 188 -2.25 10.49 -14.64
C LEU A 188 -1.95 10.53 -16.15
N ALA A 189 -0.74 10.97 -16.56
CA ALA A 189 -0.32 10.97 -17.96
C ALA A 189 -0.20 9.56 -18.56
N MET A 190 0.11 8.55 -17.73
CA MET A 190 0.17 7.14 -18.13
C MET A 190 -1.18 6.41 -18.05
N GLY A 191 -2.28 7.12 -17.78
CA GLY A 191 -3.64 6.59 -17.81
C GLY A 191 -4.21 6.13 -16.48
N ALA A 192 -3.47 6.25 -15.37
CA ALA A 192 -4.00 5.99 -14.04
C ALA A 192 -4.98 7.09 -13.59
N ASP A 193 -5.93 6.75 -12.74
CA ASP A 193 -6.91 7.69 -12.17
C ASP A 193 -6.49 8.24 -10.79
N GLY A 194 -5.28 7.94 -10.33
CA GLY A 194 -4.72 8.37 -9.05
C GLY A 194 -3.49 7.58 -8.66
N ILE A 195 -3.04 7.76 -7.42
CA ILE A 195 -1.88 7.07 -6.85
C ILE A 195 -2.21 6.40 -5.51
N ASN A 196 -1.57 5.26 -5.24
CA ASN A 196 -1.58 4.58 -3.96
C ASN A 196 -0.16 4.59 -3.39
N MET A 197 0.01 5.10 -2.17
CA MET A 197 1.31 5.27 -1.52
C MET A 197 1.38 4.50 -0.21
N GLY A 198 2.52 3.84 0.02
CA GLY A 198 2.86 3.23 1.32
C GLY A 198 3.97 4.01 2.01
N THR A 199 5.21 3.81 1.58
CA THR A 199 6.43 4.32 2.22
C THR A 199 6.40 5.83 2.48
N ARG A 200 5.83 6.63 1.56
CA ARG A 200 5.69 8.08 1.76
C ARG A 200 4.84 8.40 3.00
N PHE A 201 3.74 7.67 3.23
CA PHE A 201 2.88 7.90 4.39
C PHE A 201 3.48 7.37 5.70
N ILE A 202 4.40 6.39 5.68
CA ILE A 202 5.16 6.00 6.89
C ILE A 202 5.93 7.21 7.45
N ALA A 203 6.48 8.05 6.57
CA ALA A 203 7.21 9.26 6.94
C ALA A 203 6.27 10.49 7.03
N THR A 204 5.18 10.38 7.79
CA THR A 204 4.28 11.49 8.18
C THR A 204 4.20 11.58 9.70
N GLN A 205 3.72 12.72 10.21
CA GLN A 205 3.61 12.92 11.66
C GLN A 205 2.62 11.94 12.28
N GLU A 206 1.49 11.69 11.62
CA GLU A 206 0.37 10.88 12.12
C GLU A 206 0.59 9.37 11.97
N ALA A 207 1.58 8.91 11.19
CA ALA A 207 1.91 7.49 11.14
C ALA A 207 2.37 7.01 12.52
N PRO A 208 1.67 6.04 13.15
CA PRO A 208 1.94 5.61 14.52
C PRO A 208 3.11 4.62 14.58
N VAL A 209 4.25 5.02 14.03
CA VAL A 209 5.49 4.25 14.01
C VAL A 209 6.59 4.99 14.73
N HIS A 210 7.56 4.25 15.26
CA HIS A 210 8.69 4.82 15.98
C HIS A 210 9.50 5.80 15.11
N ALA A 211 10.03 6.86 15.71
CA ALA A 211 10.81 7.89 15.00
C ALA A 211 12.01 7.32 14.23
N ASN A 212 12.65 6.26 14.74
CA ASN A 212 13.77 5.59 14.06
C ASN A 212 13.39 5.04 12.69
N VAL A 213 12.15 4.54 12.51
CA VAL A 213 11.66 4.03 11.22
C VAL A 213 11.54 5.19 10.23
N LYS A 214 10.94 6.31 10.65
CA LYS A 214 10.84 7.52 9.83
C LYS A 214 12.23 8.03 9.45
N GLN A 215 13.16 8.07 10.41
CA GLN A 215 14.52 8.51 10.16
C GLN A 215 15.30 7.58 9.22
N ALA A 216 15.08 6.26 9.31
CA ALA A 216 15.67 5.30 8.38
C ALA A 216 15.22 5.57 6.93
N ILE A 217 13.94 5.93 6.73
CA ILE A 217 13.41 6.31 5.42
C ILE A 217 14.07 7.61 4.93
N LEU A 218 14.18 8.65 5.79
CA LEU A 218 14.77 9.93 5.41
C LEU A 218 16.25 9.81 5.02
N ASN A 219 16.97 8.88 5.62
CA ASN A 219 18.38 8.64 5.35
C ASN A 219 18.63 7.72 4.13
N ALA A 220 17.56 7.12 3.57
CA ALA A 220 17.69 6.15 2.50
C ALA A 220 18.02 6.79 1.16
N THR A 221 18.85 6.11 0.40
CA THR A 221 19.14 6.38 -1.01
C THR A 221 18.42 5.37 -1.90
N GLU A 222 18.51 5.53 -3.21
CA GLU A 222 17.97 4.58 -4.19
C GLU A 222 18.59 3.17 -4.11
N ARG A 223 19.64 2.99 -3.28
CA ARG A 223 20.38 1.74 -3.12
C ARG A 223 20.07 1.02 -1.81
N ASP A 224 19.22 1.59 -0.95
CA ASP A 224 18.99 1.11 0.41
C ASP A 224 17.74 0.23 0.56
N THR A 225 17.27 -0.37 -0.54
CA THR A 225 16.29 -1.46 -0.50
C THR A 225 16.88 -2.74 -1.09
N ARG A 226 16.33 -3.89 -0.68
CA ARG A 226 16.69 -5.22 -1.22
C ARG A 226 15.43 -5.99 -1.57
N LEU A 227 15.54 -6.86 -2.57
CA LEU A 227 14.58 -7.93 -2.82
C LEU A 227 15.07 -9.18 -2.12
N ILE A 228 14.20 -9.80 -1.35
CA ILE A 228 14.43 -11.05 -0.62
C ILE A 228 13.36 -12.08 -1.00
N MET A 229 13.54 -13.34 -0.62
CA MET A 229 12.61 -14.46 -0.80
C MET A 229 12.27 -14.80 -2.26
N ARG A 230 13.12 -14.41 -3.22
CA ARG A 230 12.88 -14.67 -4.64
C ARG A 230 12.88 -16.16 -4.97
N ALA A 231 13.80 -16.94 -4.41
CA ALA A 231 13.83 -18.40 -4.58
C ALA A 231 12.59 -19.10 -4.00
N LEU A 232 11.92 -18.46 -3.03
CA LEU A 232 10.66 -18.93 -2.45
C LEU A 232 9.42 -18.50 -3.25
N ARG A 233 9.60 -17.78 -4.37
CA ARG A 233 8.50 -17.17 -5.14
C ARG A 233 7.54 -16.34 -4.28
N ASN A 234 8.12 -15.64 -3.34
CA ASN A 234 7.44 -14.71 -2.43
C ASN A 234 8.27 -13.43 -2.31
N THR A 235 8.73 -12.92 -3.46
CA THR A 235 9.63 -11.77 -3.54
C THR A 235 9.07 -10.59 -2.77
N GLU A 236 9.86 -10.05 -1.84
CA GLU A 236 9.52 -8.85 -1.06
C GLU A 236 10.63 -7.81 -1.18
N ARG A 237 10.24 -6.54 -1.37
CA ARG A 237 11.16 -5.39 -1.28
C ARG A 237 11.12 -4.79 0.11
N VAL A 238 12.26 -4.76 0.75
CA VAL A 238 12.45 -4.35 2.13
C VAL A 238 13.54 -3.29 2.26
N MET A 239 13.51 -2.52 3.36
CA MET A 239 14.65 -1.67 3.73
C MET A 239 15.87 -2.54 3.99
N ASN A 240 17.03 -2.16 3.43
CA ASN A 240 18.29 -2.83 3.71
C ASN A 240 18.76 -2.53 5.14
N ASN A 241 19.01 -3.59 5.91
CA ASN A 241 19.45 -3.52 7.30
C ASN A 241 20.21 -4.80 7.69
N ALA A 242 20.67 -4.87 8.93
CA ALA A 242 21.48 -6.00 9.40
C ALA A 242 20.77 -7.35 9.32
N ALA A 243 19.43 -7.40 9.53
CA ALA A 243 18.66 -8.64 9.38
C ALA A 243 18.54 -9.04 7.91
N VAL A 244 18.30 -8.08 7.02
CA VAL A 244 18.19 -8.31 5.57
C VAL A 244 19.50 -8.81 4.98
N GLU A 245 20.65 -8.27 5.42
CA GLU A 245 21.96 -8.77 4.97
C GLU A 245 22.19 -10.24 5.39
N LYS A 246 21.67 -10.68 6.57
CA LYS A 246 21.68 -12.11 6.95
C LYS A 246 20.82 -12.94 6.02
N ILE A 247 19.61 -12.47 5.66
CA ILE A 247 18.74 -13.17 4.70
C ILE A 247 19.47 -13.33 3.37
N VAL A 248 20.02 -12.25 2.81
CA VAL A 248 20.76 -12.26 1.53
C VAL A 248 21.95 -13.22 1.58
N ALA A 249 22.68 -13.28 2.72
CA ALA A 249 23.78 -14.21 2.90
C ALA A 249 23.29 -15.67 2.90
N LYS A 250 22.17 -15.97 3.58
CA LYS A 250 21.54 -17.30 3.60
C LYS A 250 21.05 -17.70 2.20
N GLU A 251 20.36 -16.79 1.49
CA GLU A 251 19.92 -17.01 0.10
C GLU A 251 21.09 -17.32 -0.83
N LYS A 252 22.19 -16.58 -0.72
CA LYS A 252 23.40 -16.82 -1.52
C LYS A 252 24.05 -18.17 -1.21
N ALA A 253 24.03 -18.59 0.05
CA ALA A 253 24.64 -19.85 0.48
C ALA A 253 23.81 -21.08 0.09
N LEU A 254 22.50 -21.00 0.17
CA LEU A 254 21.57 -22.12 -0.03
C LEU A 254 20.98 -22.18 -1.46
N GLY A 255 20.96 -21.05 -2.18
CA GLY A 255 20.38 -20.96 -3.51
C GLY A 255 18.94 -21.46 -3.54
N ASP A 256 18.59 -22.29 -4.51
CA ASP A 256 17.24 -22.85 -4.67
C ASP A 256 16.82 -23.84 -3.56
N ASN A 257 17.75 -24.21 -2.67
CA ASN A 257 17.45 -25.10 -1.54
C ASN A 257 16.98 -24.33 -0.29
N ILE A 258 16.96 -23.00 -0.32
CA ILE A 258 16.49 -22.19 0.80
C ILE A 258 15.02 -22.51 1.10
N LYS A 259 14.69 -22.52 2.39
CA LYS A 259 13.33 -22.68 2.89
C LYS A 259 12.95 -21.51 3.78
N PHE A 260 11.66 -21.31 3.98
CA PHE A 260 11.15 -20.22 4.85
C PHE A 260 11.68 -20.35 6.28
N GLU A 261 11.85 -21.59 6.78
CA GLU A 261 12.38 -21.88 8.11
C GLU A 261 13.81 -21.36 8.31
N ASP A 262 14.59 -21.27 7.22
CA ASP A 262 15.98 -20.79 7.30
C ASP A 262 16.07 -19.28 7.61
N ILE A 263 15.00 -18.53 7.31
CA ILE A 263 14.93 -17.07 7.46
C ILE A 263 13.82 -16.60 8.40
N ILE A 264 13.13 -17.53 9.05
CA ILE A 264 11.92 -17.23 9.85
C ILE A 264 12.20 -16.21 10.97
N GLU A 265 13.37 -16.22 11.57
CA GLU A 265 13.75 -15.31 12.66
C GLU A 265 13.86 -13.86 12.19
N GLU A 266 14.25 -13.65 10.93
CA GLU A 266 14.40 -12.32 10.34
C GLU A 266 13.11 -11.78 9.71
N VAL A 267 12.08 -12.63 9.50
CA VAL A 267 10.84 -12.21 8.80
C VAL A 267 9.58 -12.37 9.63
N ALA A 268 9.50 -13.39 10.51
CA ALA A 268 8.28 -13.67 11.25
C ALA A 268 8.19 -12.89 12.57
N GLY A 269 7.07 -12.18 12.79
CA GLY A 269 6.79 -11.48 14.05
C GLY A 269 7.72 -10.30 14.36
N VAL A 270 8.44 -9.78 13.38
CA VAL A 270 9.43 -8.70 13.55
C VAL A 270 8.82 -7.30 13.53
N TYR A 271 7.68 -7.11 12.90
CA TYR A 271 7.06 -5.79 12.71
C TYR A 271 6.82 -5.01 14.02
N PRO A 272 6.34 -5.59 15.13
CA PRO A 272 6.23 -4.83 16.38
C PRO A 272 7.57 -4.29 16.88
N LYS A 273 8.65 -5.08 16.81
CA LYS A 273 9.99 -4.65 17.21
C LYS A 273 10.50 -3.48 16.36
N VAL A 274 10.23 -3.54 15.04
CA VAL A 274 10.62 -2.47 14.11
C VAL A 274 9.72 -1.25 14.28
N MET A 275 8.41 -1.41 14.10
CA MET A 275 7.47 -0.28 13.97
C MET A 275 7.14 0.38 15.30
N ILE A 276 7.06 -0.41 16.39
CA ILE A 276 6.70 0.09 17.72
C ILE A 276 7.94 0.38 18.56
N ASP A 277 8.86 -0.59 18.68
CA ASP A 277 10.03 -0.47 19.56
C ASP A 277 11.17 0.32 18.89
N GLY A 278 11.14 0.50 17.56
CA GLY A 278 12.10 1.30 16.80
C GLY A 278 13.45 0.61 16.55
N ASP A 279 13.54 -0.70 16.74
CA ASP A 279 14.71 -1.48 16.33
C ASP A 279 14.61 -1.81 14.82
N VAL A 280 15.08 -0.88 14.01
CA VAL A 280 15.06 -1.00 12.53
C VAL A 280 15.88 -2.17 11.99
N ASN A 281 16.70 -2.81 12.83
CA ASN A 281 17.53 -3.97 12.50
C ASN A 281 16.94 -5.30 12.99
N ALA A 282 15.80 -5.28 13.70
CA ALA A 282 15.20 -6.47 14.30
C ALA A 282 14.68 -7.48 13.26
N GLY A 283 14.44 -7.06 12.02
CA GLY A 283 13.94 -7.93 10.96
C GLY A 283 13.71 -7.19 9.64
N ALA A 284 13.25 -7.93 8.65
CA ALA A 284 12.86 -7.38 7.37
C ALA A 284 11.54 -6.60 7.50
N TRP A 285 11.47 -5.40 6.91
CA TRP A 285 10.26 -4.59 6.84
C TRP A 285 10.13 -3.89 5.49
N SER A 286 8.92 -3.86 4.98
CA SER A 286 8.61 -3.39 3.63
C SER A 286 8.96 -1.91 3.45
N CYS A 287 9.72 -1.61 2.40
CA CYS A 287 10.09 -0.25 2.02
C CYS A 287 10.32 -0.16 0.52
N GLY A 288 9.66 0.78 -0.16
CA GLY A 288 9.78 0.97 -1.60
C GLY A 288 11.03 1.75 -2.00
N LEU A 289 11.43 1.64 -3.27
CA LEU A 289 12.52 2.44 -3.86
C LEU A 289 12.30 3.94 -3.68
N VAL A 290 11.05 4.37 -3.54
CA VAL A 290 10.63 5.75 -3.34
C VAL A 290 11.19 6.40 -2.06
N ALA A 291 11.72 5.62 -1.12
CA ALA A 291 12.35 6.15 0.10
C ALA A 291 13.40 7.22 -0.24
N SER A 292 14.16 7.04 -1.32
CA SER A 292 15.16 8.00 -1.82
C SER A 292 14.61 9.38 -2.21
N LEU A 293 13.29 9.52 -2.37
CA LEU A 293 12.61 10.80 -2.68
C LEU A 293 11.95 11.43 -1.45
N ILE A 294 12.11 10.82 -0.26
CA ILE A 294 11.45 11.25 0.97
C ILE A 294 12.46 11.93 1.89
N HIS A 295 12.32 13.24 2.10
CA HIS A 295 13.29 14.04 2.82
C HIS A 295 12.72 14.82 4.00
N ASP A 296 11.42 14.62 4.32
CA ASP A 296 10.73 15.31 5.41
C ASP A 296 9.63 14.45 6.05
N ILE A 297 9.13 14.90 7.21
CA ILE A 297 8.05 14.27 7.98
C ILE A 297 6.92 15.31 8.16
N PRO A 298 6.15 15.61 7.10
CA PRO A 298 5.03 16.56 7.17
C PRO A 298 3.82 15.92 7.87
N THR A 299 2.80 16.72 8.16
CA THR A 299 1.45 16.21 8.41
C THR A 299 0.86 15.60 7.13
N CYS A 300 -0.16 14.73 7.28
CA CYS A 300 -0.88 14.20 6.12
C CYS A 300 -1.54 15.31 5.30
N ASP A 301 -2.07 16.35 5.96
CA ASP A 301 -2.69 17.51 5.30
C ASP A 301 -1.68 18.28 4.45
N GLU A 302 -0.51 18.62 5.01
CA GLU A 302 0.58 19.27 4.28
C GLU A 302 1.06 18.43 3.10
N LEU A 303 1.19 17.11 3.29
CA LEU A 303 1.66 16.20 2.26
C LEU A 303 0.68 16.12 1.10
N VAL A 304 -0.59 15.84 1.37
CA VAL A 304 -1.62 15.67 0.33
C VAL A 304 -1.82 16.99 -0.43
N SER A 305 -1.95 18.10 0.28
CA SER A 305 -2.09 19.44 -0.32
C SER A 305 -0.90 19.79 -1.23
N ARG A 306 0.33 19.50 -0.77
CA ARG A 306 1.56 19.73 -1.54
C ARG A 306 1.62 18.88 -2.81
N ILE A 307 1.30 17.58 -2.71
CA ILE A 307 1.30 16.65 -3.87
C ILE A 307 0.31 17.13 -4.94
N VAL A 308 -0.91 17.48 -4.52
CA VAL A 308 -1.95 17.96 -5.45
C VAL A 308 -1.53 19.26 -6.13
N LYS A 309 -1.07 20.23 -5.33
CA LYS A 309 -0.63 21.52 -5.87
C LYS A 309 0.54 21.34 -6.86
N GLU A 310 1.54 20.57 -6.48
CA GLU A 310 2.70 20.32 -7.34
C GLU A 310 2.30 19.64 -8.66
N ALA A 311 1.39 18.64 -8.61
CA ALA A 311 0.89 17.98 -9.80
C ALA A 311 0.13 18.96 -10.72
N GLU A 312 -0.72 19.82 -10.16
CA GLU A 312 -1.42 20.85 -10.92
C GLU A 312 -0.45 21.87 -11.54
N ASP A 313 0.56 22.31 -10.81
CA ASP A 313 1.58 23.25 -11.30
C ASP A 313 2.41 22.61 -12.46
N ILE A 314 2.71 21.30 -12.36
CA ILE A 314 3.36 20.57 -13.46
C ILE A 314 2.47 20.51 -14.69
N ILE A 315 1.21 20.13 -14.53
CA ILE A 315 0.27 19.97 -15.65
C ILE A 315 0.00 21.31 -16.34
N ARG A 316 -0.36 22.35 -15.57
CA ARG A 316 -0.78 23.67 -16.08
C ARG A 316 0.40 24.55 -16.49
N GLY A 317 1.51 24.45 -15.76
CA GLY A 317 2.70 25.27 -16.01
C GLY A 317 3.68 24.58 -16.97
N ARG A 318 4.40 23.56 -16.45
CA ARG A 318 5.48 22.95 -17.19
C ARG A 318 5.03 22.24 -18.48
N LEU A 319 4.00 21.37 -18.41
CA LEU A 319 3.61 20.55 -19.56
C LEU A 319 2.85 21.36 -20.60
N LEU A 320 1.87 22.16 -20.18
CA LEU A 320 1.14 23.01 -21.10
C LEU A 320 2.04 24.07 -21.78
N GLY A 321 3.06 24.54 -21.06
CA GLY A 321 4.03 25.51 -21.59
C GLY A 321 4.99 24.94 -22.66
N LEU A 322 4.95 23.63 -22.94
CA LEU A 322 5.70 23.00 -24.02
C LEU A 322 4.92 22.97 -25.36
N LEU A 323 3.64 23.29 -25.34
CA LEU A 323 2.76 23.36 -26.52
C LEU A 323 2.66 24.77 -27.07
#